data_29431230f75c2fe9e4ed54961c841da8
#
_entry.id   29431230f75c2fe9e4ed54961c841da8
#
_cell.length_a   1.000
_cell.length_b   1.000
_cell.length_c   1.000
_cell.angle_alpha   90.00
_cell.angle_beta   90.00
_cell.angle_gamma   90.00
#
_symmetry.space_group_name_H-M   'P 1'
#
loop_
_entity.id
_entity.type
_entity.pdbx_description
1 polymer ?
#
loop_
_entity_poly.entity_id
_entity_poly.type
_entity_poly.pdbx_seq_one_letter_code
_entity_poly.pdbx_strand_id
1 'polypeptide(L)'
;MAIIPELKTRQVQTLNELSKRKVVEHNSLITSIAKMDKTPLKMFELAVSLIDTDNPPKDQTVYLSKKELFAFFKVNDNDKHSRFKEAIQKMQKQAYFEILEKTTNGFEFESIVPIPYVKWTDYHDEVTIQFSDKIMPYLINLKSNFTQHALSDISELNSKYAIILYRWLSMNFNQYEHYSFKGGRREEQIDSYRNPEISMQELRIMTDTVNEYQRFTNFSKKVLDLPLEEITSHTSFNVTYDKVKKGRSIDSIVFHISKKQVADDSSYKLDDQAYIDDKMRQEESENELVLQAMDSPYTKLLMEQFLLSYLDLMDKKILAGLQKNVYPLYDELKDLRGLNGVKEHLAYIRDKQDDYSKKNIAKYLKKSIEQYLPIVKRQDIEHE
;
A
#
# COMPACT_ATOMS: atom_id res chain seq x y z
N MET A 1 -36.72 0.81 33.74
CA MET A 1 -35.60 1.79 33.54
C MET A 1 -34.26 1.09 33.36
N ALA A 2 -34.18 -0.06 32.63
CA ALA A 2 -32.98 -0.88 32.47
C ALA A 2 -32.47 -0.99 30.99
N ILE A 3 -33.07 -0.21 30.08
CA ILE A 3 -32.80 -0.33 28.61
C ILE A 3 -31.60 0.51 28.14
N ILE A 4 -31.20 1.52 28.93
CA ILE A 4 -30.15 2.49 28.51
C ILE A 4 -28.72 1.92 28.53
N PRO A 5 -28.29 1.07 29.49
CA PRO A 5 -26.92 0.52 29.51
C PRO A 5 -26.67 -0.46 28.37
N GLU A 6 -27.62 -1.30 28.03
CA GLU A 6 -27.47 -2.35 27.03
C GLU A 6 -27.36 -1.79 25.60
N LEU A 7 -28.13 -0.74 25.28
CA LEU A 7 -28.04 -0.02 24.03
C LEU A 7 -26.71 0.70 23.84
N LYS A 8 -26.17 1.33 24.90
CA LYS A 8 -24.84 1.96 24.88
C LYS A 8 -23.73 0.92 24.69
N THR A 9 -23.82 -0.22 25.37
CA THR A 9 -22.84 -1.30 25.24
C THR A 9 -22.85 -1.90 23.84
N ARG A 10 -24.00 -2.11 23.22
CA ARG A 10 -24.13 -2.59 21.83
C ARG A 10 -23.64 -1.57 20.80
N GLN A 11 -23.86 -0.28 21.00
CA GLN A 11 -23.31 0.77 20.14
C GLN A 11 -21.80 0.83 20.22
N VAL A 12 -21.21 0.71 21.39
CA VAL A 12 -19.75 0.66 21.60
C VAL A 12 -19.14 -0.57 20.92
N GLN A 13 -19.78 -1.75 21.02
CA GLN A 13 -19.34 -2.96 20.32
C GLN A 13 -19.35 -2.78 18.79
N THR A 14 -20.44 -2.23 18.23
CA THR A 14 -20.54 -1.98 16.78
C THR A 14 -19.49 -0.98 16.29
N LEU A 15 -19.21 0.08 17.05
CA LEU A 15 -18.16 1.04 16.73
C LEU A 15 -16.75 0.41 16.80
N ASN A 16 -16.51 -0.47 17.79
CA ASN A 16 -15.26 -1.21 17.90
C ASN A 16 -15.06 -2.20 16.76
N GLU A 17 -16.12 -2.81 16.25
CA GLU A 17 -16.07 -3.67 15.06
C GLU A 17 -15.78 -2.87 13.79
N LEU A 18 -16.42 -1.71 13.63
CA LEU A 18 -16.16 -0.80 12.50
C LEU A 18 -14.76 -0.23 12.53
N SER A 19 -14.18 0.03 13.71
CA SER A 19 -12.83 0.56 13.86
C SER A 19 -11.73 -0.42 13.39
N LYS A 20 -12.03 -1.72 13.36
CA LYS A 20 -11.11 -2.76 12.87
C LYS A 20 -11.17 -2.96 11.36
N ARG A 21 -12.19 -2.43 10.69
CA ARG A 21 -12.34 -2.61 9.25
C ARG A 21 -11.37 -1.74 8.46
N LYS A 22 -10.91 -2.32 7.38
CA LYS A 22 -10.01 -1.67 6.42
C LYS A 22 -10.70 -1.60 5.06
N VAL A 23 -10.41 -0.56 4.33
CA VAL A 23 -10.78 -0.40 2.93
C VAL A 23 -9.57 -0.75 2.09
N VAL A 24 -9.75 -1.62 1.10
CA VAL A 24 -8.68 -2.03 0.16
C VAL A 24 -9.15 -1.73 -1.26
N GLU A 25 -8.39 -0.94 -1.98
CA GLU A 25 -8.74 -0.52 -3.33
C GLU A 25 -7.51 -0.32 -4.22
N HIS A 26 -7.69 -0.48 -5.53
CA HIS A 26 -6.62 -0.27 -6.49
C HIS A 26 -6.24 1.22 -6.58
N ASN A 27 -4.95 1.50 -6.78
CA ASN A 27 -4.44 2.87 -6.81
C ASN A 27 -5.05 3.72 -7.96
N SER A 28 -5.40 3.11 -9.09
CA SER A 28 -6.09 3.81 -10.19
C SER A 28 -7.45 4.37 -9.75
N LEU A 29 -8.15 3.69 -8.84
CA LEU A 29 -9.41 4.20 -8.30
C LEU A 29 -9.18 5.38 -7.33
N ILE A 30 -8.11 5.34 -6.55
CA ILE A 30 -7.75 6.44 -5.64
C ILE A 30 -7.38 7.70 -6.42
N THR A 31 -6.67 7.56 -7.54
CA THR A 31 -6.26 8.69 -8.40
C THR A 31 -7.33 9.12 -9.37
N SER A 32 -8.43 8.38 -9.46
CA SER A 32 -9.59 8.72 -10.32
C SER A 32 -10.36 9.93 -9.79
N ILE A 33 -11.19 10.51 -10.64
CA ILE A 33 -12.06 11.60 -10.26
C ILE A 33 -13.33 11.05 -9.63
N ALA A 34 -13.51 11.27 -8.33
CA ALA A 34 -14.75 10.92 -7.64
C ALA A 34 -15.80 12.00 -7.84
N LYS A 35 -16.68 11.81 -8.83
CA LYS A 35 -17.83 12.68 -9.11
C LYS A 35 -18.95 12.38 -8.12
N MET A 36 -18.73 12.70 -6.86
CA MET A 36 -19.71 12.47 -5.81
C MET A 36 -19.47 13.36 -4.59
N ASP A 37 -20.54 13.61 -3.84
CA ASP A 37 -20.48 14.31 -2.56
C ASP A 37 -19.92 13.42 -1.44
N LYS A 38 -19.68 14.00 -0.28
CA LYS A 38 -19.20 13.35 0.93
C LYS A 38 -19.98 12.07 1.29
N THR A 39 -21.31 12.14 1.34
CA THR A 39 -22.14 11.00 1.80
C THR A 39 -22.08 9.81 0.85
N PRO A 40 -22.25 9.95 -0.46
CA PRO A 40 -22.01 8.88 -1.41
C PRO A 40 -20.60 8.30 -1.33
N LEU A 41 -19.56 9.13 -1.19
CA LEU A 41 -18.18 8.67 -1.08
C LEU A 41 -17.97 7.84 0.19
N LYS A 42 -18.44 8.31 1.35
CA LYS A 42 -18.42 7.54 2.61
C LYS A 42 -19.20 6.23 2.51
N MET A 43 -20.34 6.23 1.80
CA MET A 43 -21.13 5.02 1.59
C MET A 43 -20.36 3.99 0.74
N PHE A 44 -19.66 4.46 -0.28
CA PHE A 44 -18.81 3.62 -1.11
C PHE A 44 -17.70 2.98 -0.27
N GLU A 45 -16.96 3.77 0.52
CA GLU A 45 -15.87 3.27 1.38
C GLU A 45 -16.39 2.24 2.41
N LEU A 46 -17.55 2.51 3.02
CA LEU A 46 -18.18 1.57 3.94
C LEU A 46 -18.54 0.26 3.23
N ALA A 47 -19.12 0.33 2.03
CA ALA A 47 -19.46 -0.86 1.25
C ALA A 47 -18.21 -1.66 0.83
N VAL A 48 -17.15 -0.99 0.40
CA VAL A 48 -15.87 -1.63 0.04
C VAL A 48 -15.23 -2.33 1.22
N SER A 49 -15.35 -1.78 2.43
CA SER A 49 -14.81 -2.42 3.65
C SER A 49 -15.46 -3.77 4.01
N LEU A 50 -16.58 -4.12 3.36
CA LEU A 50 -17.27 -5.41 3.52
C LEU A 50 -16.78 -6.47 2.52
N ILE A 51 -15.97 -6.09 1.55
CA ILE A 51 -15.43 -7.02 0.54
C ILE A 51 -14.25 -7.78 1.15
N ASP A 52 -14.39 -9.10 1.21
CA ASP A 52 -13.24 -9.98 1.40
C ASP A 52 -12.51 -10.10 0.05
N THR A 53 -11.29 -9.56 -0.02
CA THR A 53 -10.50 -9.55 -1.26
C THR A 53 -10.02 -10.93 -1.67
N ASP A 54 -9.88 -11.85 -0.72
CA ASP A 54 -9.43 -13.23 -0.95
C ASP A 54 -10.59 -14.16 -1.33
N ASN A 55 -11.80 -13.87 -0.79
CA ASN A 55 -13.04 -14.59 -1.08
C ASN A 55 -14.11 -13.61 -1.57
N PRO A 56 -14.05 -13.17 -2.83
CA PRO A 56 -14.97 -12.15 -3.35
C PRO A 56 -16.44 -12.54 -3.19
N PRO A 57 -17.32 -11.59 -2.85
CA PRO A 57 -18.73 -11.87 -2.65
C PRO A 57 -19.37 -12.36 -3.95
N LYS A 58 -20.21 -13.39 -3.84
CA LYS A 58 -21.02 -13.89 -4.96
C LYS A 58 -21.93 -12.78 -5.47
N ASP A 59 -22.08 -12.70 -6.79
CA ASP A 59 -22.92 -11.70 -7.46
C ASP A 59 -22.59 -10.24 -7.05
N GLN A 60 -21.33 -9.97 -6.68
CA GLN A 60 -20.80 -8.66 -6.25
C GLN A 60 -21.63 -8.00 -5.14
N THR A 61 -22.29 -8.81 -4.30
CA THR A 61 -23.26 -8.34 -3.30
C THR A 61 -22.68 -8.45 -1.90
N VAL A 62 -22.77 -7.36 -1.17
CA VAL A 62 -22.41 -7.30 0.26
C VAL A 62 -23.63 -6.93 1.11
N TYR A 63 -23.58 -7.31 2.37
CA TYR A 63 -24.66 -7.13 3.32
C TYR A 63 -24.16 -6.33 4.54
N LEU A 64 -24.94 -5.35 4.94
CA LEU A 64 -24.63 -4.43 6.03
C LEU A 64 -25.84 -4.31 6.95
N SER A 65 -25.64 -4.31 8.26
CA SER A 65 -26.73 -4.02 9.17
C SER A 65 -27.06 -2.52 9.19
N LYS A 66 -28.32 -2.17 9.34
CA LYS A 66 -28.73 -0.76 9.52
C LYS A 66 -28.07 -0.13 10.76
N LYS A 67 -27.79 -0.93 11.79
CA LYS A 67 -27.09 -0.47 13.00
C LYS A 67 -25.69 -0.02 12.69
N GLU A 68 -24.92 -0.81 11.92
CA GLU A 68 -23.57 -0.44 11.47
C GLU A 68 -23.60 0.81 10.59
N LEU A 69 -24.56 0.87 9.66
CA LEU A 69 -24.75 2.02 8.80
C LEU A 69 -24.99 3.30 9.60
N PHE A 70 -25.93 3.29 10.53
CA PHE A 70 -26.26 4.46 11.34
C PHE A 70 -25.13 4.82 12.31
N ALA A 71 -24.42 3.83 12.85
CA ALA A 71 -23.24 4.06 13.67
C ALA A 71 -22.13 4.75 12.87
N PHE A 72 -21.85 4.27 11.65
CA PHE A 72 -20.83 4.85 10.77
C PHE A 72 -21.14 6.30 10.40
N PHE A 73 -22.40 6.62 10.10
CA PHE A 73 -22.82 7.98 9.78
C PHE A 73 -23.16 8.83 11.01
N LYS A 74 -23.04 8.28 12.22
CA LYS A 74 -23.35 8.95 13.51
C LYS A 74 -24.76 9.54 13.55
N VAL A 75 -25.74 8.87 12.96
CA VAL A 75 -27.15 9.30 12.88
C VAL A 75 -27.95 8.68 14.01
N ASN A 76 -28.48 9.52 14.90
CA ASN A 76 -29.22 9.11 16.10
C ASN A 76 -30.69 9.59 16.13
N ASP A 77 -31.14 10.29 15.08
CA ASP A 77 -32.48 10.88 15.04
C ASP A 77 -33.57 9.95 14.50
N ASN A 78 -34.82 10.38 14.61
CA ASN A 78 -35.98 9.62 14.12
C ASN A 78 -36.06 9.62 12.57
N ASP A 79 -35.40 10.54 11.89
CA ASP A 79 -35.45 10.69 10.43
C ASP A 79 -34.35 9.91 9.68
N LYS A 80 -33.61 9.04 10.40
CA LYS A 80 -32.47 8.28 9.85
C LYS A 80 -32.82 7.48 8.60
N HIS A 81 -34.00 6.91 8.50
CA HIS A 81 -34.46 6.14 7.34
C HIS A 81 -34.69 7.04 6.12
N SER A 82 -35.32 8.22 6.31
CA SER A 82 -35.54 9.19 5.23
C SER A 82 -34.22 9.77 4.71
N ARG A 83 -33.30 10.10 5.61
CA ARG A 83 -31.95 10.58 5.24
C ARG A 83 -31.14 9.53 4.50
N PHE A 84 -31.25 8.27 4.92
CA PHE A 84 -30.59 7.17 4.24
C PHE A 84 -31.13 6.97 2.82
N LYS A 85 -32.46 6.98 2.66
CA LYS A 85 -33.11 6.91 1.36
C LYS A 85 -32.64 8.04 0.44
N GLU A 86 -32.61 9.26 0.94
CA GLU A 86 -32.14 10.42 0.19
C GLU A 86 -30.67 10.29 -0.21
N ALA A 87 -29.79 9.81 0.70
CA ALA A 87 -28.39 9.58 0.44
C ALA A 87 -28.17 8.55 -0.68
N ILE A 88 -28.90 7.43 -0.65
CA ILE A 88 -28.86 6.42 -1.71
C ILE A 88 -29.36 6.97 -3.04
N GLN A 89 -30.47 7.71 -3.05
CA GLN A 89 -30.98 8.31 -4.27
C GLN A 89 -29.99 9.31 -4.89
N LYS A 90 -29.29 10.09 -4.07
CA LYS A 90 -28.19 10.96 -4.51
C LYS A 90 -27.04 10.16 -5.08
N MET A 91 -26.61 9.09 -4.38
CA MET A 91 -25.53 8.23 -4.85
C MET A 91 -25.84 7.63 -6.22
N GLN A 92 -27.01 7.05 -6.40
CA GLN A 92 -27.40 6.42 -7.68
C GLN A 92 -27.56 7.40 -8.83
N LYS A 93 -27.89 8.67 -8.56
CA LYS A 93 -28.08 9.69 -9.58
C LYS A 93 -26.79 10.42 -9.99
N GLN A 94 -25.82 10.54 -9.09
CA GLN A 94 -24.71 11.47 -9.27
C GLN A 94 -23.34 10.87 -8.94
N ALA A 95 -23.26 9.66 -8.38
CA ALA A 95 -22.00 9.09 -7.94
C ALA A 95 -21.40 8.19 -9.01
N TYR A 96 -20.27 8.60 -9.56
CA TYR A 96 -19.47 7.79 -10.48
C TYR A 96 -18.00 8.17 -10.36
N PHE A 97 -17.14 7.25 -10.78
CA PHE A 97 -15.70 7.48 -10.93
C PHE A 97 -15.37 7.70 -12.41
N GLU A 98 -14.52 8.66 -12.68
CA GLU A 98 -13.89 8.86 -13.99
C GLU A 98 -12.43 8.44 -13.90
N ILE A 99 -12.08 7.37 -14.59
CA ILE A 99 -10.73 6.82 -14.67
C ILE A 99 -10.18 7.18 -16.04
N LEU A 100 -9.00 7.81 -16.06
CA LEU A 100 -8.30 8.20 -17.26
C LEU A 100 -6.93 7.54 -17.29
N GLU A 101 -6.73 6.60 -18.20
CA GLU A 101 -5.45 5.93 -18.39
C GLU A 101 -4.79 6.38 -19.71
N LYS A 102 -3.50 6.71 -19.65
CA LYS A 102 -2.71 6.99 -20.85
C LYS A 102 -2.26 5.68 -21.46
N THR A 103 -2.59 5.49 -22.72
CA THR A 103 -2.16 4.34 -23.53
C THR A 103 -1.14 4.77 -24.58
N THR A 104 -0.49 3.81 -25.24
CA THR A 104 0.45 4.08 -26.33
C THR A 104 -0.17 4.79 -27.53
N ASN A 105 -1.49 4.66 -27.73
CA ASN A 105 -2.24 5.20 -28.86
C ASN A 105 -3.15 6.38 -28.47
N GLY A 106 -3.02 6.92 -27.25
CA GLY A 106 -3.86 8.01 -26.78
C GLY A 106 -4.24 7.87 -25.31
N PHE A 107 -5.50 7.92 -24.99
CA PHE A 107 -6.03 7.72 -23.63
C PHE A 107 -7.28 6.83 -23.68
N GLU A 108 -7.49 6.11 -22.60
CA GLU A 108 -8.72 5.37 -22.32
C GLU A 108 -9.48 6.07 -21.21
N PHE A 109 -10.77 6.26 -21.39
CA PHE A 109 -11.65 6.93 -20.42
C PHE A 109 -12.78 5.98 -20.02
N GLU A 110 -12.89 5.72 -18.75
CA GLU A 110 -14.00 4.97 -18.17
C GLU A 110 -14.81 5.83 -17.21
N SER A 111 -16.14 5.74 -17.30
CA SER A 111 -17.06 6.33 -16.32
C SER A 111 -17.86 5.21 -15.67
N ILE A 112 -17.63 4.99 -14.37
CA ILE A 112 -18.16 3.83 -13.66
C ILE A 112 -19.08 4.27 -12.54
N VAL A 113 -20.35 3.82 -12.58
CA VAL A 113 -21.26 3.89 -11.42
C VAL A 113 -20.92 2.71 -10.50
N PRO A 114 -20.38 2.94 -9.29
CA PRO A 114 -19.86 1.85 -8.47
C PRO A 114 -20.95 0.98 -7.86
N ILE A 115 -22.08 1.55 -7.42
CA ILE A 115 -23.17 0.88 -6.70
C ILE A 115 -24.50 1.15 -7.42
N PRO A 116 -24.87 0.32 -8.40
CA PRO A 116 -26.11 0.49 -9.15
C PRO A 116 -27.37 0.04 -8.40
N TYR A 117 -27.21 -0.81 -7.35
CA TYR A 117 -28.35 -1.38 -6.65
C TYR A 117 -28.14 -1.39 -5.15
N VAL A 118 -29.16 -0.90 -4.42
CA VAL A 118 -29.25 -0.97 -2.96
C VAL A 118 -30.69 -1.35 -2.59
N LYS A 119 -30.84 -2.31 -1.69
CA LYS A 119 -32.15 -2.74 -1.16
C LYS A 119 -32.13 -2.72 0.35
N TRP A 120 -33.20 -2.22 0.95
CA TRP A 120 -33.49 -2.32 2.39
C TRP A 120 -34.99 -2.40 2.60
N THR A 121 -35.40 -2.90 3.76
CA THR A 121 -36.80 -3.03 4.17
C THR A 121 -36.98 -2.49 5.59
N ASP A 122 -38.16 -2.06 5.96
CA ASP A 122 -38.37 -1.51 7.29
C ASP A 122 -38.41 -2.60 8.39
N TYR A 123 -38.66 -3.84 8.00
CA TYR A 123 -38.86 -4.99 8.90
C TYR A 123 -37.61 -5.88 9.06
N HIS A 124 -36.58 -5.71 8.26
CA HIS A 124 -35.29 -6.39 8.43
C HIS A 124 -34.16 -5.40 8.72
N ASP A 125 -33.19 -5.81 9.52
CA ASP A 125 -31.99 -4.98 9.86
C ASP A 125 -30.92 -5.00 8.75
N GLU A 126 -31.17 -5.67 7.65
CA GLU A 126 -30.20 -5.85 6.57
C GLU A 126 -30.39 -4.84 5.44
N VAL A 127 -29.27 -4.31 4.98
CA VAL A 127 -29.14 -3.52 3.75
C VAL A 127 -28.31 -4.33 2.76
N THR A 128 -28.84 -4.58 1.58
CA THR A 128 -28.16 -5.25 0.48
C THR A 128 -27.54 -4.21 -0.44
N ILE A 129 -26.26 -4.33 -0.74
CA ILE A 129 -25.51 -3.43 -1.64
C ILE A 129 -24.87 -4.28 -2.73
N GLN A 130 -25.12 -3.96 -4.00
CA GLN A 130 -24.52 -4.63 -5.14
C GLN A 130 -23.61 -3.67 -5.88
N PHE A 131 -22.36 -4.09 -6.12
CA PHE A 131 -21.41 -3.37 -6.94
C PHE A 131 -21.62 -3.67 -8.43
N SER A 132 -21.21 -2.75 -9.28
CA SER A 132 -21.16 -3.01 -10.72
C SER A 132 -19.98 -3.93 -11.08
N ASP A 133 -20.15 -4.76 -12.11
CA ASP A 133 -19.06 -5.62 -12.62
C ASP A 133 -17.81 -4.81 -12.99
N LYS A 134 -18.00 -3.56 -13.42
CA LYS A 134 -16.92 -2.69 -13.87
C LYS A 134 -16.04 -2.13 -12.75
N ILE A 135 -16.58 -1.98 -11.53
CA ILE A 135 -15.78 -1.53 -10.38
C ILE A 135 -15.02 -2.66 -9.71
N MET A 136 -15.51 -3.91 -9.82
CA MET A 136 -14.92 -5.06 -9.12
C MET A 136 -13.44 -5.29 -9.38
N PRO A 137 -12.90 -5.13 -10.61
CA PRO A 137 -11.46 -5.28 -10.85
C PRO A 137 -10.57 -4.34 -10.02
N TYR A 138 -11.13 -3.22 -9.55
CA TYR A 138 -10.45 -2.26 -8.69
C TYR A 138 -10.57 -2.57 -7.18
N LEU A 139 -11.34 -3.59 -6.80
CA LEU A 139 -11.69 -3.92 -5.42
C LEU A 139 -11.27 -5.34 -5.00
N ILE A 140 -11.07 -6.26 -5.95
CA ILE A 140 -10.76 -7.68 -5.67
C ILE A 140 -9.54 -8.17 -6.44
N ASN A 141 -8.94 -9.28 -5.97
CA ASN A 141 -7.76 -9.89 -6.59
C ASN A 141 -6.56 -8.95 -6.75
N LEU A 142 -6.42 -8.02 -5.82
CA LEU A 142 -5.41 -6.97 -5.85
C LEU A 142 -4.04 -7.52 -5.42
N LYS A 143 -3.24 -7.95 -6.38
CA LYS A 143 -1.87 -8.49 -6.13
C LYS A 143 -0.80 -7.41 -6.04
N SER A 144 -1.02 -6.25 -6.65
CA SER A 144 -0.11 -5.10 -6.69
C SER A 144 -0.89 -3.81 -6.92
N ASN A 145 -0.25 -2.66 -6.72
CA ASN A 145 -0.83 -1.33 -6.96
C ASN A 145 -2.16 -1.10 -6.21
N PHE A 146 -2.24 -1.56 -4.98
CA PHE A 146 -3.37 -1.33 -4.11
C PHE A 146 -2.96 -0.58 -2.85
N THR A 147 -3.93 0.05 -2.23
CA THR A 147 -3.81 0.78 -0.97
C THR A 147 -4.81 0.26 0.02
N GLN A 148 -4.38 0.22 1.27
CA GLN A 148 -5.21 -0.14 2.41
C GLN A 148 -5.24 1.03 3.40
N HIS A 149 -6.43 1.39 3.87
CA HIS A 149 -6.60 2.42 4.89
C HIS A 149 -7.73 2.07 5.88
N ALA A 150 -7.72 2.74 7.04
CA ALA A 150 -8.70 2.47 8.09
C ALA A 150 -10.07 3.09 7.75
N LEU A 151 -11.14 2.29 7.85
CA LEU A 151 -12.51 2.79 7.68
C LEU A 151 -12.89 3.80 8.78
N SER A 152 -12.36 3.62 9.99
CA SER A 152 -12.56 4.55 11.11
C SER A 152 -12.15 5.97 10.76
N ASP A 153 -11.01 6.15 10.09
CA ASP A 153 -10.53 7.45 9.68
C ASP A 153 -11.50 8.12 8.70
N ILE A 154 -12.00 7.37 7.71
CA ILE A 154 -13.03 7.85 6.78
C ILE A 154 -14.31 8.26 7.52
N SER A 155 -14.70 7.54 8.57
CA SER A 155 -15.91 7.84 9.33
C SER A 155 -15.85 9.21 10.02
N GLU A 156 -14.66 9.63 10.43
CA GLU A 156 -14.44 10.91 11.12
C GLU A 156 -14.38 12.12 10.16
N LEU A 157 -14.03 11.90 8.88
CA LEU A 157 -13.91 12.99 7.91
C LEU A 157 -15.27 13.49 7.45
N ASN A 158 -15.43 14.82 7.40
CA ASN A 158 -16.68 15.50 7.07
C ASN A 158 -16.65 16.30 5.77
N SER A 159 -15.49 16.43 5.13
CA SER A 159 -15.29 17.08 3.83
C SER A 159 -15.04 16.04 2.73
N LYS A 160 -15.66 16.19 1.53
CA LYS A 160 -15.30 15.36 0.38
C LYS A 160 -13.82 15.49 0.03
N TYR A 161 -13.26 16.69 0.17
CA TYR A 161 -11.86 16.94 -0.11
C TYR A 161 -10.94 16.26 0.90
N ALA A 162 -11.33 16.22 2.18
CA ALA A 162 -10.60 15.50 3.21
C ALA A 162 -10.55 14.00 2.90
N ILE A 163 -11.66 13.40 2.47
CA ILE A 163 -11.70 11.98 2.10
C ILE A 163 -10.83 11.70 0.87
N ILE A 164 -10.95 12.51 -0.19
CA ILE A 164 -10.16 12.35 -1.42
C ILE A 164 -8.66 12.48 -1.11
N LEU A 165 -8.27 13.54 -0.39
CA LEU A 165 -6.87 13.75 -0.01
C LEU A 165 -6.36 12.64 0.93
N TYR A 166 -7.16 12.22 1.91
CA TYR A 166 -6.78 11.14 2.82
C TYR A 166 -6.49 9.83 2.08
N ARG A 167 -7.33 9.43 1.12
CA ARG A 167 -7.11 8.25 0.28
C ARG A 167 -5.80 8.36 -0.51
N TRP A 168 -5.57 9.50 -1.14
CA TRP A 168 -4.36 9.75 -1.93
C TRP A 168 -3.09 9.81 -1.06
N LEU A 169 -3.15 10.46 0.11
CA LEU A 169 -2.05 10.50 1.08
C LEU A 169 -1.76 9.10 1.64
N SER A 170 -2.81 8.31 1.93
CA SER A 170 -2.68 6.93 2.37
C SER A 170 -2.00 6.06 1.32
N MET A 171 -2.33 6.24 0.03
CA MET A 171 -1.69 5.55 -1.08
C MET A 171 -0.18 5.82 -1.10
N ASN A 172 0.22 7.07 -1.00
CA ASN A 172 1.63 7.44 -1.00
C ASN A 172 2.34 6.93 0.27
N PHE A 173 1.73 7.10 1.43
CA PHE A 173 2.32 6.68 2.69
C PHE A 173 2.46 5.15 2.80
N ASN A 174 1.50 4.37 2.29
CA ASN A 174 1.61 2.91 2.21
C ASN A 174 2.78 2.47 1.32
N GLN A 175 3.04 3.19 0.22
CA GLN A 175 4.23 2.95 -0.60
C GLN A 175 5.52 3.27 0.16
N TYR A 176 5.54 4.38 0.91
CA TYR A 176 6.67 4.73 1.78
C TYR A 176 6.94 3.61 2.80
N GLU A 177 5.94 3.16 3.56
CA GLU A 177 6.09 2.09 4.54
C GLU A 177 6.57 0.78 3.87
N HIS A 178 5.93 0.39 2.76
CA HIS A 178 6.26 -0.84 2.04
C HIS A 178 7.72 -0.85 1.55
N TYR A 179 8.18 0.20 0.88
CA TYR A 179 9.53 0.23 0.32
C TYR A 179 10.60 0.57 1.35
N SER A 180 10.26 1.28 2.43
CA SER A 180 11.16 1.48 3.57
C SER A 180 11.52 0.15 4.23
N PHE A 181 10.56 -0.79 4.27
CA PHE A 181 10.76 -2.12 4.83
C PHE A 181 11.38 -3.10 3.82
N LYS A 182 10.75 -3.25 2.63
CA LYS A 182 11.16 -4.23 1.61
C LYS A 182 12.48 -3.88 0.94
N GLY A 183 12.86 -2.61 0.88
CA GLY A 183 13.96 -2.13 0.08
C GLY A 183 13.68 -2.19 -1.43
N GLY A 184 14.74 -2.17 -2.24
CA GLY A 184 14.62 -2.27 -3.70
C GLY A 184 14.32 -0.94 -4.41
N ARG A 185 14.31 0.17 -3.67
CA ARG A 185 14.20 1.54 -4.19
C ARG A 185 15.35 2.38 -3.62
N ARG A 186 15.73 3.46 -4.36
CA ARG A 186 16.68 4.44 -3.85
C ARG A 186 16.04 5.27 -2.74
N GLU A 187 16.82 5.74 -1.80
CA GLU A 187 16.36 6.53 -0.65
C GLU A 187 15.53 7.74 -1.07
N GLU A 188 15.99 8.49 -2.10
CA GLU A 188 15.26 9.62 -2.67
C GLU A 188 13.87 9.24 -3.20
N GLN A 189 13.72 8.04 -3.78
CA GLN A 189 12.44 7.54 -4.26
C GLN A 189 11.52 7.14 -3.10
N ILE A 190 12.09 6.57 -2.03
CA ILE A 190 11.33 6.22 -0.83
C ILE A 190 10.85 7.50 -0.14
N ASP A 191 11.72 8.49 -0.02
CA ASP A 191 11.37 9.77 0.61
C ASP A 191 10.31 10.55 -0.19
N SER A 192 10.30 10.42 -1.52
CA SER A 192 9.26 11.02 -2.37
C SER A 192 7.86 10.47 -2.11
N TYR A 193 7.71 9.26 -1.60
CA TYR A 193 6.40 8.72 -1.20
C TYR A 193 5.89 9.32 0.10
N ARG A 194 6.78 9.70 1.01
CA ARG A 194 6.42 10.42 2.24
C ARG A 194 6.21 11.91 1.99
N ASN A 195 6.87 12.44 0.95
CA ASN A 195 6.78 13.83 0.53
C ASN A 195 6.26 13.94 -0.92
N PRO A 196 5.04 13.44 -1.20
CA PRO A 196 4.54 13.39 -2.56
C PRO A 196 4.25 14.79 -3.11
N GLU A 197 4.71 15.02 -4.35
CA GLU A 197 4.42 16.21 -5.11
C GLU A 197 3.31 15.95 -6.11
N ILE A 198 2.38 16.88 -6.25
CA ILE A 198 1.31 16.85 -7.23
C ILE A 198 1.17 18.21 -7.89
N SER A 199 1.04 18.22 -9.23
CA SER A 199 0.81 19.48 -9.94
C SER A 199 -0.55 20.08 -9.60
N MET A 200 -0.68 21.41 -9.68
CA MET A 200 -1.95 22.10 -9.43
C MET A 200 -3.05 21.62 -10.39
N GLN A 201 -2.68 21.25 -11.61
CA GLN A 201 -3.63 20.72 -12.58
C GLN A 201 -4.17 19.36 -12.16
N GLU A 202 -3.28 18.41 -11.82
CA GLU A 202 -3.68 17.07 -11.36
C GLU A 202 -4.48 17.13 -10.05
N LEU A 203 -4.06 17.99 -9.11
CA LEU A 203 -4.77 18.16 -7.85
C LEU A 203 -6.21 18.69 -8.07
N ARG A 204 -6.40 19.65 -8.99
CA ARG A 204 -7.72 20.15 -9.36
C ARG A 204 -8.57 19.09 -10.06
N ILE A 205 -7.98 18.28 -10.91
CA ILE A 205 -8.64 17.15 -11.58
C ILE A 205 -9.10 16.14 -10.52
N MET A 206 -8.20 15.67 -9.67
CA MET A 206 -8.48 14.67 -8.63
C MET A 206 -9.56 15.14 -7.65
N THR A 207 -9.56 16.42 -7.29
CA THR A 207 -10.54 17.00 -6.35
C THR A 207 -11.83 17.49 -7.02
N ASP A 208 -11.97 17.30 -8.35
CA ASP A 208 -13.10 17.79 -9.14
C ASP A 208 -13.34 19.32 -8.96
N THR A 209 -12.25 20.08 -9.03
CA THR A 209 -12.27 21.54 -8.83
C THR A 209 -11.66 22.35 -9.99
N VAL A 210 -11.60 21.75 -11.19
CA VAL A 210 -11.06 22.41 -12.39
C VAL A 210 -11.78 23.73 -12.66
N ASN A 211 -13.10 23.74 -12.48
CA ASN A 211 -13.95 24.91 -12.71
C ASN A 211 -14.33 25.66 -11.41
N GLU A 212 -13.79 25.22 -10.26
CA GLU A 212 -14.09 25.81 -8.95
C GLU A 212 -12.86 26.48 -8.34
N TYR A 213 -13.06 27.40 -7.40
CA TYR A 213 -12.00 28.05 -6.61
C TYR A 213 -10.83 28.56 -7.46
N GLN A 214 -11.09 29.30 -8.54
CA GLN A 214 -10.07 29.78 -9.48
C GLN A 214 -8.93 30.57 -8.80
N ARG A 215 -9.25 31.36 -7.76
CA ARG A 215 -8.23 32.03 -6.94
C ARG A 215 -7.59 31.01 -6.00
N PHE A 216 -6.25 30.94 -6.01
CA PHE A 216 -5.51 30.01 -5.17
C PHE A 216 -5.83 30.16 -3.67
N THR A 217 -6.06 31.38 -3.18
CA THR A 217 -6.43 31.63 -1.78
C THR A 217 -7.74 30.94 -1.39
N ASN A 218 -8.72 30.90 -2.29
CA ASN A 218 -9.98 30.19 -2.05
C ASN A 218 -9.77 28.66 -2.17
N PHE A 219 -8.97 28.24 -3.15
CA PHE A 219 -8.62 26.85 -3.34
C PHE A 219 -7.87 26.32 -2.11
N SER A 220 -6.78 26.98 -1.68
CA SER A 220 -6.02 26.53 -0.51
C SER A 220 -6.91 26.40 0.72
N LYS A 221 -7.71 27.42 1.04
CA LYS A 221 -8.58 27.38 2.20
C LYS A 221 -9.59 26.24 2.17
N LYS A 222 -10.23 25.97 1.01
CA LYS A 222 -11.36 25.03 0.89
C LYS A 222 -10.93 23.59 0.59
N VAL A 223 -9.85 23.44 -0.18
CA VAL A 223 -9.40 22.13 -0.70
C VAL A 223 -8.15 21.60 0.03
N LEU A 224 -7.34 22.48 0.62
CA LEU A 224 -6.12 22.11 1.33
C LEU A 224 -6.22 22.38 2.83
N ASP A 225 -6.28 23.64 3.27
CA ASP A 225 -6.08 24.03 4.67
C ASP A 225 -7.10 23.34 5.60
N LEU A 226 -8.40 23.53 5.36
CA LEU A 226 -9.47 22.94 6.17
C LEU A 226 -9.49 21.38 6.07
N PRO A 227 -9.38 20.76 4.88
CA PRO A 227 -9.31 19.31 4.78
C PRO A 227 -8.07 18.70 5.46
N LEU A 228 -6.90 19.32 5.38
CA LEU A 228 -5.69 18.80 6.03
C LEU A 228 -5.72 18.99 7.55
N GLU A 229 -6.33 20.09 8.04
CA GLU A 229 -6.60 20.26 9.46
C GLU A 229 -7.54 19.14 9.98
N GLU A 230 -8.57 18.80 9.21
CA GLU A 230 -9.50 17.72 9.53
C GLU A 230 -8.79 16.34 9.51
N ILE A 231 -7.99 16.03 8.51
CA ILE A 231 -7.18 14.80 8.44
C ILE A 231 -6.24 14.74 9.64
N THR A 232 -5.49 15.83 9.89
CA THR A 232 -4.56 15.89 11.02
C THR A 232 -5.27 15.76 12.37
N SER A 233 -6.47 16.27 12.53
CA SER A 233 -7.20 16.22 13.81
C SER A 233 -7.84 14.86 14.07
N HIS A 234 -8.35 14.18 13.04
CA HIS A 234 -9.24 13.03 13.17
C HIS A 234 -8.67 11.71 12.65
N THR A 235 -7.50 11.69 12.03
CA THR A 235 -6.87 10.46 11.54
C THR A 235 -5.50 10.23 12.19
N SER A 236 -4.88 9.10 11.87
CA SER A 236 -3.53 8.75 12.31
C SER A 236 -2.43 9.61 11.65
N PHE A 237 -2.75 10.41 10.64
CA PHE A 237 -1.79 11.23 9.93
C PHE A 237 -1.61 12.61 10.54
N ASN A 238 -0.38 13.11 10.48
CA ASN A 238 -0.03 14.51 10.62
C ASN A 238 0.47 14.98 9.25
N VAL A 239 -0.21 15.97 8.64
CA VAL A 239 0.06 16.39 7.27
C VAL A 239 0.24 17.89 7.20
N THR A 240 1.33 18.30 6.55
CA THR A 240 1.60 19.69 6.16
C THR A 240 1.87 19.76 4.67
N TYR A 241 1.97 20.95 4.10
CA TYR A 241 2.31 21.10 2.69
C TYR A 241 3.11 22.37 2.39
N ASP A 242 3.92 22.31 1.35
CA ASP A 242 4.66 23.40 0.77
C ASP A 242 4.17 23.72 -0.66
N LYS A 243 4.37 24.97 -1.08
CA LYS A 243 3.97 25.47 -2.40
C LYS A 243 5.20 25.62 -3.28
N VAL A 244 5.22 24.90 -4.38
CA VAL A 244 6.25 25.05 -5.40
C VAL A 244 5.78 26.08 -6.43
N LYS A 245 6.61 27.10 -6.69
CA LYS A 245 6.29 28.17 -7.62
C LYS A 245 7.08 28.05 -8.90
N LYS A 246 6.42 28.34 -10.03
CA LYS A 246 7.04 28.56 -11.32
C LYS A 246 6.72 29.97 -11.79
N GLY A 247 7.71 30.87 -11.66
CA GLY A 247 7.50 32.30 -11.85
C GLY A 247 6.57 32.88 -10.80
N ARG A 248 5.45 33.47 -11.22
CA ARG A 248 4.45 34.08 -10.33
C ARG A 248 3.32 33.14 -9.92
N SER A 249 3.23 31.98 -10.55
CA SER A 249 2.15 31.01 -10.33
C SER A 249 2.62 29.88 -9.41
N ILE A 250 1.70 29.27 -8.68
CA ILE A 250 1.94 28.01 -7.97
C ILE A 250 1.77 26.89 -8.99
N ASP A 251 2.80 26.08 -9.14
CA ASP A 251 2.91 25.00 -10.14
C ASP A 251 2.49 23.66 -9.52
N SER A 252 2.97 23.39 -8.31
CA SER A 252 2.68 22.13 -7.60
C SER A 252 2.60 22.35 -6.08
N ILE A 253 2.13 21.32 -5.42
CA ILE A 253 2.07 21.20 -3.96
C ILE A 253 2.89 19.98 -3.56
N VAL A 254 3.78 20.12 -2.59
CA VAL A 254 4.49 19.02 -1.93
C VAL A 254 3.84 18.80 -0.58
N PHE A 255 3.33 17.61 -0.33
CA PHE A 255 2.79 17.24 0.97
C PHE A 255 3.87 16.57 1.83
N HIS A 256 3.77 16.71 3.14
CA HIS A 256 4.66 16.06 4.11
C HIS A 256 3.79 15.23 5.05
N ILE A 257 3.96 13.90 4.99
CA ILE A 257 3.12 12.95 5.71
C ILE A 257 3.94 12.30 6.82
N SER A 258 3.40 12.28 8.02
CA SER A 258 3.92 11.49 9.16
C SER A 258 2.77 10.85 9.92
N LYS A 259 3.00 9.68 10.52
CA LYS A 259 2.05 9.08 11.46
C LYS A 259 2.23 9.68 12.84
N LYS A 260 1.12 9.96 13.51
CA LYS A 260 1.10 10.30 14.93
C LYS A 260 1.54 9.08 15.73
N GLN A 261 2.32 9.30 16.78
CA GLN A 261 2.52 8.29 17.79
C GLN A 261 1.23 8.22 18.61
N VAL A 262 0.41 7.22 18.34
CA VAL A 262 -0.80 6.98 19.11
C VAL A 262 -0.40 6.26 20.41
N ALA A 263 -0.57 6.93 21.54
CA ALA A 263 -0.50 6.28 22.83
C ALA A 263 -1.77 5.41 22.99
N ASP A 264 -1.56 4.09 23.16
CA ASP A 264 -2.50 3.11 23.71
C ASP A 264 -3.86 2.86 23.04
N ASP A 265 -3.89 2.54 21.74
CA ASP A 265 -4.99 1.75 21.18
C ASP A 265 -4.60 0.26 21.10
N SER A 266 -5.27 -0.58 21.91
CA SER A 266 -4.94 -2.01 22.04
C SER A 266 -5.21 -2.85 20.77
N SER A 267 -6.08 -2.39 19.87
CA SER A 267 -6.33 -3.07 18.59
C SER A 267 -5.19 -2.87 17.59
N TYR A 268 -4.55 -1.71 17.63
CA TYR A 268 -3.35 -1.40 16.87
C TYR A 268 -2.13 -2.20 17.37
N LYS A 269 -2.05 -2.44 18.69
CA LYS A 269 -0.98 -3.25 19.30
C LYS A 269 -0.97 -4.71 18.82
N LEU A 270 -2.12 -5.28 18.48
CA LEU A 270 -2.20 -6.66 17.99
C LEU A 270 -1.70 -6.76 16.54
N ASP A 271 -2.05 -5.80 15.68
CA ASP A 271 -1.53 -5.74 14.30
C ASP A 271 -0.06 -5.31 14.28
N ASP A 272 0.36 -4.39 15.17
CA ASP A 272 1.75 -4.02 15.35
C ASP A 272 2.58 -5.15 15.99
N GLN A 273 2.03 -5.92 16.92
CA GLN A 273 2.74 -7.03 17.51
C GLN A 273 3.02 -8.13 16.48
N ALA A 274 2.06 -8.47 15.63
CA ALA A 274 2.28 -9.40 14.52
C ALA A 274 3.30 -8.87 13.51
N TYR A 275 3.29 -7.56 13.23
CA TYR A 275 4.27 -6.89 12.38
C TYR A 275 5.66 -6.85 13.02
N ILE A 276 5.74 -6.54 14.33
CA ILE A 276 6.99 -6.55 15.09
C ILE A 276 7.53 -7.97 15.17
N ASP A 277 6.69 -8.97 15.44
CA ASP A 277 7.08 -10.37 15.49
C ASP A 277 7.56 -10.88 14.12
N ASP A 278 6.92 -10.51 13.03
CA ASP A 278 7.38 -10.82 11.67
C ASP A 278 8.69 -10.12 11.33
N LYS A 279 8.84 -8.86 11.75
CA LYS A 279 10.08 -8.11 11.56
C LYS A 279 11.22 -8.71 12.40
N MET A 280 10.96 -9.07 13.65
CA MET A 280 11.93 -9.75 14.50
C MET A 280 12.35 -11.10 13.92
N ARG A 281 11.40 -11.91 13.46
CA ARG A 281 11.71 -13.21 12.80
C ARG A 281 12.53 -13.01 11.52
N GLN A 282 12.24 -11.96 10.73
CA GLN A 282 13.03 -11.65 9.53
C GLN A 282 14.44 -11.17 9.89
N GLU A 283 14.58 -10.31 10.89
CA GLU A 283 15.88 -9.85 11.39
C GLU A 283 16.68 -11.02 12.04
N GLU A 284 16.04 -11.90 12.78
CA GLU A 284 16.64 -13.11 13.34
C GLU A 284 17.10 -14.05 12.22
N SER A 285 16.24 -14.31 11.22
CA SER A 285 16.57 -15.13 10.05
C SER A 285 17.71 -14.51 9.24
N GLU A 286 17.72 -13.18 9.03
CA GLU A 286 18.80 -12.49 8.33
C GLU A 286 20.10 -12.55 9.15
N ASN A 287 20.06 -12.36 10.46
CA ASN A 287 21.22 -12.48 11.35
C ASN A 287 21.77 -13.92 11.35
N GLU A 288 20.90 -14.94 11.33
CA GLU A 288 21.33 -16.33 11.24
C GLU A 288 22.04 -16.60 9.92
N LEU A 289 21.51 -16.11 8.79
CA LEU A 289 22.17 -16.21 7.49
C LEU A 289 23.52 -15.48 7.47
N VAL A 290 23.63 -14.34 8.13
CA VAL A 290 24.90 -13.61 8.26
C VAL A 290 25.93 -14.40 9.06
N LEU A 291 25.54 -15.01 10.18
CA LEU A 291 26.44 -15.85 10.99
C LEU A 291 26.91 -17.07 10.19
N GLN A 292 26.00 -17.75 9.51
CA GLN A 292 26.33 -18.88 8.64
C GLN A 292 27.28 -18.47 7.50
N ALA A 293 27.06 -17.28 6.90
CA ALA A 293 27.93 -16.75 5.87
C ALA A 293 29.35 -16.45 6.39
N MET A 294 29.46 -15.89 7.60
CA MET A 294 30.76 -15.60 8.22
C MET A 294 31.59 -16.84 8.49
N ASP A 295 30.95 -17.94 8.90
CA ASP A 295 31.61 -19.23 9.16
C ASP A 295 31.84 -20.04 7.90
N SER A 296 31.25 -19.67 6.77
CA SER A 296 31.33 -20.38 5.53
C SER A 296 32.77 -20.38 4.94
N PRO A 297 33.26 -21.54 4.46
CA PRO A 297 34.53 -21.59 3.76
C PRO A 297 34.54 -20.74 2.48
N TYR A 298 33.38 -20.51 1.89
CA TYR A 298 33.25 -19.71 0.66
C TYR A 298 33.52 -18.23 0.91
N THR A 299 33.15 -17.70 2.06
CA THR A 299 33.49 -16.33 2.44
C THR A 299 35.00 -16.11 2.49
N LYS A 300 35.74 -17.07 3.08
CA LYS A 300 37.21 -17.01 3.08
C LYS A 300 37.79 -17.06 1.66
N LEU A 301 37.28 -17.96 0.82
CA LEU A 301 37.72 -18.05 -0.58
C LEU A 301 37.43 -16.78 -1.37
N LEU A 302 36.26 -16.15 -1.16
CA LEU A 302 35.93 -14.88 -1.79
C LEU A 302 36.87 -13.76 -1.37
N MET A 303 37.28 -13.71 -0.10
CA MET A 303 38.27 -12.76 0.38
C MET A 303 39.65 -13.04 -0.17
N GLU A 304 40.09 -14.30 -0.20
CA GLU A 304 41.40 -14.73 -0.77
C GLU A 304 41.49 -14.36 -2.25
N GLN A 305 40.39 -14.36 -2.99
CA GLN A 305 40.29 -13.99 -4.39
C GLN A 305 40.01 -12.49 -4.62
N PHE A 306 40.00 -11.67 -3.56
CA PHE A 306 39.70 -10.22 -3.60
C PHE A 306 38.31 -9.88 -4.20
N LEU A 307 37.39 -10.84 -4.20
CA LEU A 307 36.00 -10.67 -4.63
C LEU A 307 35.11 -10.09 -3.53
N LEU A 308 35.52 -10.19 -2.28
CA LEU A 308 34.84 -9.64 -1.11
C LEU A 308 35.86 -8.83 -0.28
N SER A 309 35.50 -7.61 0.08
CA SER A 309 36.30 -6.73 0.92
C SER A 309 35.88 -6.80 2.40
N TYR A 310 36.73 -6.28 3.30
CA TYR A 310 36.36 -6.13 4.72
C TYR A 310 35.12 -5.24 4.94
N LEU A 311 34.89 -4.25 4.07
CA LEU A 311 33.70 -3.41 4.12
C LEU A 311 32.43 -4.20 3.74
N ASP A 312 32.55 -5.11 2.79
CA ASP A 312 31.42 -5.98 2.38
C ASP A 312 31.03 -6.94 3.51
N LEU A 313 31.96 -7.36 4.37
CA LEU A 313 31.67 -8.18 5.57
C LEU A 313 30.87 -7.43 6.62
N MET A 314 30.89 -6.11 6.61
CA MET A 314 30.07 -5.28 7.50
C MET A 314 28.65 -5.08 6.96
N ASP A 315 28.41 -5.39 5.70
CA ASP A 315 27.09 -5.29 5.08
C ASP A 315 26.32 -6.61 5.23
N LYS A 316 25.40 -6.65 6.20
CA LYS A 316 24.52 -7.81 6.47
C LYS A 316 23.78 -8.30 5.24
N LYS A 317 23.34 -7.37 4.36
CA LYS A 317 22.58 -7.72 3.15
C LYS A 317 23.43 -8.46 2.13
N ILE A 318 24.70 -8.10 2.02
CA ILE A 318 25.64 -8.81 1.15
C ILE A 318 25.85 -10.23 1.67
N LEU A 319 26.16 -10.40 2.94
CA LEU A 319 26.41 -11.72 3.55
C LEU A 319 25.17 -12.61 3.51
N ALA A 320 24.01 -12.11 3.95
CA ALA A 320 22.78 -12.86 3.88
C ALA A 320 22.41 -13.23 2.42
N GLY A 321 22.65 -12.31 1.48
CA GLY A 321 22.45 -12.56 0.05
C GLY A 321 23.37 -13.64 -0.51
N LEU A 322 24.63 -13.69 -0.11
CA LEU A 322 25.59 -14.73 -0.46
C LEU A 322 25.16 -16.09 0.10
N GLN A 323 24.87 -16.17 1.39
CA GLN A 323 24.45 -17.41 2.05
C GLN A 323 23.18 -17.98 1.45
N LYS A 324 22.17 -17.13 1.22
CA LYS A 324 20.86 -17.58 0.70
C LYS A 324 20.90 -17.98 -0.77
N ASN A 325 21.66 -17.28 -1.60
CA ASN A 325 21.51 -17.37 -3.06
C ASN A 325 22.74 -17.91 -3.81
N VAL A 326 23.90 -17.94 -3.18
CA VAL A 326 25.17 -18.27 -3.85
C VAL A 326 25.81 -19.52 -3.25
N TYR A 327 25.92 -19.60 -1.95
CA TYR A 327 26.62 -20.72 -1.28
C TYR A 327 25.99 -22.08 -1.51
N PRO A 328 24.64 -22.24 -1.56
CA PRO A 328 24.05 -23.53 -1.95
C PRO A 328 24.45 -23.98 -3.36
N LEU A 329 24.67 -23.05 -4.29
CA LEU A 329 25.15 -23.38 -5.63
C LEU A 329 26.65 -23.76 -5.64
N TYR A 330 27.42 -23.20 -4.72
CA TYR A 330 28.82 -23.63 -4.52
C TYR A 330 28.93 -24.95 -3.76
N ASP A 331 27.98 -25.31 -2.90
CA ASP A 331 27.90 -26.65 -2.35
C ASP A 331 27.68 -27.69 -3.47
N GLU A 332 26.76 -27.40 -4.39
CA GLU A 332 26.54 -28.26 -5.57
C GLU A 332 27.78 -28.37 -6.45
N LEU A 333 28.51 -27.26 -6.72
CA LEU A 333 29.76 -27.31 -7.48
C LEU A 333 30.84 -28.09 -6.75
N LYS A 334 30.92 -27.92 -5.43
CA LYS A 334 31.85 -28.65 -4.58
C LYS A 334 31.60 -30.18 -4.60
N ASP A 335 30.34 -30.58 -4.61
CA ASP A 335 29.98 -32.00 -4.70
C ASP A 335 30.41 -32.61 -6.04
N LEU A 336 30.34 -31.83 -7.14
CA LEU A 336 30.75 -32.28 -8.48
C LEU A 336 32.28 -32.22 -8.73
N ARG A 337 32.96 -31.19 -8.26
CA ARG A 337 34.37 -30.88 -8.60
C ARG A 337 35.29 -30.65 -7.39
N GLY A 338 34.79 -30.92 -6.19
CA GLY A 338 35.52 -30.62 -4.96
C GLY A 338 35.72 -29.14 -4.72
N LEU A 339 36.39 -28.76 -3.63
CA LEU A 339 36.68 -27.38 -3.27
C LEU A 339 37.59 -26.69 -4.30
N ASN A 340 38.42 -27.44 -5.03
CA ASN A 340 39.28 -26.92 -6.08
C ASN A 340 38.46 -26.38 -7.26
N GLY A 341 37.38 -27.06 -7.68
CA GLY A 341 36.49 -26.55 -8.70
C GLY A 341 35.83 -25.21 -8.34
N VAL A 342 35.49 -25.02 -7.07
CA VAL A 342 35.01 -23.72 -6.58
C VAL A 342 36.11 -22.63 -6.67
N LYS A 343 37.36 -22.96 -6.28
CA LYS A 343 38.49 -22.03 -6.37
C LYS A 343 38.77 -21.63 -7.82
N GLU A 344 38.73 -22.56 -8.74
CA GLU A 344 38.97 -22.30 -10.17
C GLU A 344 37.85 -21.40 -10.74
N HIS A 345 36.60 -21.65 -10.39
CA HIS A 345 35.51 -20.78 -10.80
C HIS A 345 35.61 -19.37 -10.23
N LEU A 346 36.02 -19.22 -8.96
CA LEU A 346 36.23 -17.92 -8.34
C LEU A 346 37.43 -17.16 -8.96
N ALA A 347 38.52 -17.86 -9.27
CA ALA A 347 39.67 -17.28 -9.98
C ALA A 347 39.26 -16.79 -11.37
N TYR A 348 38.47 -17.56 -12.12
CA TYR A 348 37.95 -17.15 -13.41
C TYR A 348 37.08 -15.90 -13.31
N ILE A 349 36.23 -15.81 -12.27
CA ILE A 349 35.41 -14.62 -12.02
C ILE A 349 36.28 -13.41 -11.73
N ARG A 350 37.29 -13.55 -10.86
CA ARG A 350 38.23 -12.47 -10.54
C ARG A 350 38.91 -11.94 -11.79
N ASP A 351 39.40 -12.81 -12.67
CA ASP A 351 40.13 -12.40 -13.87
C ASP A 351 39.23 -11.77 -14.94
N LYS A 352 37.94 -11.96 -14.86
CA LYS A 352 36.91 -11.34 -15.74
C LYS A 352 36.20 -10.13 -15.14
N GLN A 353 36.44 -9.81 -13.89
CA GLN A 353 35.77 -8.71 -13.21
C GLN A 353 36.46 -7.37 -13.61
N ASP A 354 35.79 -6.59 -14.43
CA ASP A 354 36.17 -5.20 -14.66
C ASP A 354 35.96 -4.36 -13.38
N ASP A 355 36.85 -3.41 -13.11
CA ASP A 355 36.89 -2.58 -11.88
C ASP A 355 35.57 -1.84 -11.55
N TYR A 356 34.63 -1.79 -12.47
CA TYR A 356 33.36 -1.06 -12.36
C TYR A 356 32.15 -1.87 -11.90
N SER A 357 32.26 -3.19 -11.72
CA SER A 357 31.08 -4.06 -11.47
C SER A 357 30.79 -4.37 -10.00
N LYS A 358 31.40 -3.67 -9.04
CA LYS A 358 31.31 -3.95 -7.58
C LYS A 358 29.94 -3.69 -6.92
N LYS A 359 28.90 -3.29 -7.66
CA LYS A 359 27.63 -2.86 -7.03
C LYS A 359 26.76 -3.95 -6.42
N ASN A 360 26.90 -5.22 -6.77
CA ASN A 360 26.20 -6.33 -6.11
C ASN A 360 26.87 -7.66 -6.38
N ILE A 361 27.88 -7.98 -5.60
CA ILE A 361 28.70 -9.19 -5.75
C ILE A 361 27.86 -10.48 -5.66
N ALA A 362 26.88 -10.56 -4.75
CA ALA A 362 26.03 -11.73 -4.60
C ALA A 362 25.22 -12.03 -5.88
N LYS A 363 24.67 -10.99 -6.51
CA LYS A 363 23.91 -11.14 -7.76
C LYS A 363 24.81 -11.54 -8.94
N TYR A 364 26.02 -11.02 -8.99
CA TYR A 364 26.99 -11.33 -10.02
C TYR A 364 27.46 -12.78 -9.91
N LEU A 365 27.84 -13.22 -8.71
CA LEU A 365 28.26 -14.59 -8.43
C LEU A 365 27.14 -15.59 -8.70
N LYS A 366 25.90 -15.29 -8.27
CA LYS A 366 24.74 -16.13 -8.57
C LYS A 366 24.59 -16.37 -10.06
N LYS A 367 24.59 -15.30 -10.85
CA LYS A 367 24.44 -15.43 -12.32
C LYS A 367 25.58 -16.23 -12.96
N SER A 368 26.82 -16.03 -12.50
CA SER A 368 27.98 -16.73 -13.03
C SER A 368 27.92 -18.23 -12.72
N ILE A 369 27.62 -18.62 -11.48
CA ILE A 369 27.55 -20.03 -11.09
C ILE A 369 26.33 -20.75 -11.73
N GLU A 370 25.19 -20.08 -11.87
CA GLU A 370 24.03 -20.62 -12.58
C GLU A 370 24.31 -20.91 -14.07
N GLN A 371 25.24 -20.17 -14.68
CA GLN A 371 25.68 -20.43 -16.04
C GLN A 371 26.74 -21.53 -16.13
N TYR A 372 27.57 -21.68 -15.11
CA TYR A 372 28.68 -22.62 -15.09
C TYR A 372 28.25 -24.06 -14.73
N LEU A 373 27.37 -24.21 -13.74
CA LEU A 373 26.91 -25.54 -13.28
C LEU A 373 26.36 -26.44 -14.39
N PRO A 374 25.53 -25.97 -15.33
CA PRO A 374 25.06 -26.81 -16.43
C PRO A 374 26.16 -27.30 -17.36
N ILE A 375 27.25 -26.55 -17.51
CA ILE A 375 28.42 -26.90 -18.33
C ILE A 375 29.19 -28.04 -17.65
N VAL A 376 29.42 -27.91 -16.34
CA VAL A 376 30.09 -28.95 -15.53
C VAL A 376 29.29 -30.25 -15.55
N LYS A 377 27.99 -30.19 -15.35
CA LYS A 377 27.11 -31.37 -15.38
C LYS A 377 27.09 -32.07 -16.74
N ARG A 378 27.17 -31.37 -17.87
CA ARG A 378 27.25 -31.97 -19.21
C ARG A 378 28.58 -32.68 -19.44
N GLN A 379 29.69 -32.09 -18.99
CA GLN A 379 31.00 -32.72 -19.11
C GLN A 379 31.10 -34.03 -18.34
N ASP A 380 30.40 -34.20 -17.21
CA ASP A 380 30.37 -35.41 -16.42
C ASP A 380 29.54 -36.51 -17.11
N ILE A 381 28.47 -36.17 -17.81
CA ILE A 381 27.63 -37.14 -18.58
C ILE A 381 28.38 -37.62 -19.83
N GLU A 382 29.25 -36.81 -20.43
CA GLU A 382 30.05 -37.20 -21.63
C GLU A 382 31.26 -38.07 -21.28
N HIS A 383 31.59 -38.21 -19.99
CA HIS A 383 32.72 -39.01 -19.49
C HIS A 383 32.29 -40.29 -18.74
N GLU A 384 30.98 -40.55 -18.54
CA GLU A 384 30.40 -41.81 -18.13
C GLU A 384 30.02 -42.68 -19.37
#